data_53c780625256b4b8c207eb30a79f1207
#
_entry.id   53c780625256b4b8c207eb30a79f1207
#
_cell.length_a   1.000
_cell.length_b   1.000
_cell.length_c   1.000
_cell.angle_alpha   90.00
_cell.angle_beta   90.00
_cell.angle_gamma   90.00
#
_symmetry.space_group_name_H-M   'P 1'
#
loop_
_entity.id
_entity.type
_entity.pdbx_description
1 polymer ?
#
loop_
_entity_poly.entity_id
_entity_poly.type
_entity_poly.pdbx_seq_one_letter_code
_entity_poly.pdbx_strand_id
1 'polypeptide(L)'
;MSKYCPLYEIAIYADCLECENKICKKEMENKMKYNKIVIGIDQSYKRTGITIVADDKIKKITFIDFQKGFANNSEKREYLREKLDKLFASIKDKSNKIIVVIERIRLRSEGFLNINYIKSIGALNSIIIDSAYKYNYPIYSADTRAWKSKIVGTSKPQNNKYFVDPKKWPTIKYICSIGHKKDILLKLPENTKVKKYFEIDGEKYLFNDDAADSCCIALYGNLPLNQTTLKEEK
;
A
#
# COMPACT_ATOMS: atom_id res chain seq x y z
N MET A 1 41.76 -15.45 1.26
CA MET A 1 41.38 -14.45 2.27
C MET A 1 39.98 -13.94 1.93
N SER A 2 39.02 -14.21 2.79
CA SER A 2 37.61 -13.89 2.60
C SER A 2 37.40 -12.37 2.54
N LYS A 3 36.82 -11.88 1.44
CA LYS A 3 36.45 -10.46 1.22
C LYS A 3 35.11 -10.09 1.88
N TYR A 4 34.75 -10.77 2.95
CA TYR A 4 33.52 -10.48 3.69
C TYR A 4 33.75 -9.30 4.63
N CYS A 5 33.01 -8.22 4.45
CA CYS A 5 32.88 -7.18 5.44
C CYS A 5 32.04 -7.76 6.61
N PRO A 6 32.61 -7.89 7.84
CA PRO A 6 31.90 -8.49 8.96
C PRO A 6 30.65 -7.70 9.40
N LEU A 7 30.51 -6.46 8.93
CA LEU A 7 29.39 -5.57 9.22
C LEU A 7 28.22 -5.70 8.24
N TYR A 8 28.30 -6.60 7.27
CA TYR A 8 27.29 -6.74 6.21
C TYR A 8 25.90 -7.16 6.75
N GLU A 9 25.85 -7.88 7.85
CA GLU A 9 24.59 -8.30 8.48
C GLU A 9 24.03 -7.28 9.50
N ILE A 10 24.84 -6.33 9.95
CA ILE A 10 24.48 -5.38 11.04
C ILE A 10 24.52 -3.93 10.56
N ALA A 11 25.15 -3.65 9.41
CA ALA A 11 25.41 -2.30 8.95
C ALA A 11 24.13 -1.51 8.70
N ILE A 12 23.84 -0.62 9.60
CA ILE A 12 23.15 0.61 9.30
C ILE A 12 23.98 1.27 8.16
N TYR A 13 23.34 1.58 7.06
CA TYR A 13 23.94 2.10 5.82
C TYR A 13 25.03 3.18 5.99
N ALA A 14 24.98 3.96 7.08
CA ALA A 14 25.95 4.99 7.42
C ALA A 14 27.39 4.43 7.53
N ASP A 15 27.55 3.29 8.20
CA ASP A 15 28.89 2.73 8.46
C ASP A 15 29.56 2.18 7.20
N CYS A 16 28.74 1.79 6.22
CA CYS A 16 29.25 1.32 4.92
C CYS A 16 29.64 2.45 3.96
N LEU A 17 29.11 3.67 4.14
CA LEU A 17 29.51 4.84 3.37
C LEU A 17 30.92 5.31 3.73
N GLU A 18 31.39 5.00 4.92
CA GLU A 18 32.75 5.29 5.40
C GLU A 18 33.76 4.21 5.00
N CYS A 19 33.29 3.07 4.49
CA CYS A 19 34.17 2.00 4.05
C CYS A 19 35.01 2.46 2.83
N GLU A 20 36.34 2.39 2.96
CA GLU A 20 37.28 2.77 1.89
C GLU A 20 37.20 1.84 0.65
N ASN A 21 36.52 0.70 0.77
CA ASN A 21 36.37 -0.24 -0.32
C ASN A 21 35.39 0.27 -1.39
N LYS A 22 35.90 0.96 -2.39
CA LYS A 22 35.16 1.55 -3.51
C LYS A 22 34.27 0.53 -4.28
N ILE A 23 34.68 -0.76 -4.28
CA ILE A 23 33.93 -1.82 -4.96
C ILE A 23 32.65 -2.13 -4.17
N CYS A 24 32.76 -2.24 -2.86
CA CYS A 24 31.62 -2.48 -1.96
C CYS A 24 30.62 -1.35 -2.05
N LYS A 25 31.07 -0.09 -1.98
CA LYS A 25 30.21 1.10 -2.14
C LYS A 25 29.47 1.08 -3.49
N LYS A 26 30.18 0.81 -4.57
CA LYS A 26 29.62 0.82 -5.93
C LYS A 26 28.64 -0.33 -6.17
N GLU A 27 28.90 -1.51 -5.60
CA GLU A 27 27.97 -2.65 -5.67
C GLU A 27 26.71 -2.43 -4.82
N MET A 28 26.84 -1.79 -3.66
CA MET A 28 25.71 -1.40 -2.82
C MET A 28 24.88 -0.29 -3.46
N GLU A 29 25.50 0.72 -4.04
CA GLU A 29 24.80 1.77 -4.80
C GLU A 29 24.05 1.21 -5.99
N ASN A 30 24.65 0.27 -6.74
CA ASN A 30 24.01 -0.37 -7.89
C ASN A 30 22.88 -1.35 -7.52
N LYS A 31 22.97 -2.02 -6.35
CA LYS A 31 21.92 -2.96 -5.88
C LYS A 31 20.69 -2.27 -5.34
N MET A 32 20.71 -0.96 -5.08
CA MET A 32 19.69 -0.31 -4.27
C MET A 32 18.91 0.82 -4.95
N LYS A 33 19.27 1.22 -6.13
CA LYS A 33 18.56 2.29 -6.85
C LYS A 33 17.52 1.70 -7.79
N TYR A 34 16.26 1.89 -7.43
CA TYR A 34 15.16 1.78 -8.38
C TYR A 34 15.01 3.09 -9.15
N ASN A 35 14.65 3.00 -10.43
CA ASN A 35 14.38 4.21 -11.23
C ASN A 35 13.13 4.94 -10.71
N LYS A 36 12.13 4.19 -10.27
CA LYS A 36 10.88 4.73 -9.75
C LYS A 36 10.30 3.81 -8.68
N ILE A 37 9.80 4.40 -7.60
CA ILE A 37 8.98 3.73 -6.59
C ILE A 37 7.61 4.41 -6.54
N VAL A 38 6.56 3.61 -6.56
CA VAL A 38 5.17 4.04 -6.36
C VAL A 38 4.61 3.35 -5.13
N ILE A 39 4.07 4.15 -4.21
CA ILE A 39 3.41 3.67 -3.02
C ILE A 39 1.92 3.93 -3.18
N GLY A 40 1.13 2.88 -3.39
CA GLY A 40 -0.32 2.96 -3.42
C GLY A 40 -0.90 2.76 -2.03
N ILE A 41 -1.79 3.64 -1.60
CA ILE A 41 -2.44 3.57 -0.29
C ILE A 41 -3.96 3.63 -0.48
N ASP A 42 -4.65 2.60 0.01
CA ASP A 42 -6.10 2.60 0.17
C ASP A 42 -6.43 2.86 1.64
N GLN A 43 -6.89 4.09 1.91
CA GLN A 43 -7.12 4.57 3.28
C GLN A 43 -8.44 4.07 3.85
N SER A 44 -8.39 3.39 4.98
CA SER A 44 -9.56 2.90 5.70
C SER A 44 -9.31 2.84 7.22
N TYR A 45 -10.32 3.17 8.01
CA TYR A 45 -10.25 3.09 9.48
C TYR A 45 -10.30 1.65 10.03
N LYS A 46 -10.62 0.69 9.19
CA LYS A 46 -10.51 -0.73 9.57
C LYS A 46 -9.13 -1.26 9.25
N ARG A 47 -8.70 -1.03 8.02
CA ARG A 47 -7.38 -1.45 7.53
C ARG A 47 -6.93 -0.49 6.43
N THR A 48 -5.77 0.08 6.57
CA THR A 48 -5.17 0.85 5.48
C THR A 48 -4.28 -0.07 4.67
N GLY A 49 -4.64 -0.33 3.42
CA GLY A 49 -3.84 -1.09 2.47
C GLY A 49 -2.66 -0.28 1.97
N ILE A 50 -1.49 -0.91 1.83
CA ILE A 50 -0.27 -0.27 1.33
C ILE A 50 0.45 -1.22 0.38
N THR A 51 0.76 -0.75 -0.82
CA THR A 51 1.52 -1.52 -1.81
C THR A 51 2.69 -0.71 -2.33
N ILE A 52 3.84 -1.35 -2.47
CA ILE A 52 5.05 -0.79 -3.06
C ILE A 52 5.29 -1.45 -4.41
N VAL A 53 5.31 -0.64 -5.46
CA VAL A 53 5.74 -1.04 -6.81
C VAL A 53 7.06 -0.33 -7.09
N ALA A 54 8.06 -1.06 -7.55
CA ALA A 54 9.34 -0.50 -7.97
C ALA A 54 9.75 -1.10 -9.31
N ASP A 55 10.08 -0.22 -10.27
CA ASP A 55 10.43 -0.59 -11.65
C ASP A 55 9.47 -1.63 -12.23
N ASP A 56 8.17 -1.29 -12.27
CA ASP A 56 7.05 -2.09 -12.79
C ASP A 56 6.77 -3.41 -12.05
N LYS A 57 7.46 -3.68 -10.94
CA LYS A 57 7.28 -4.92 -10.17
C LYS A 57 6.71 -4.64 -8.79
N ILE A 58 5.68 -5.37 -8.41
CA ILE A 58 5.16 -5.37 -7.04
C ILE A 58 6.24 -5.95 -6.13
N LYS A 59 6.71 -5.15 -5.17
CA LYS A 59 7.73 -5.54 -4.18
C LYS A 59 7.12 -5.95 -2.86
N LYS A 60 6.02 -5.31 -2.49
CA LYS A 60 5.35 -5.58 -1.21
C LYS A 60 3.89 -5.19 -1.28
N ILE A 61 3.02 -6.05 -0.79
CA ILE A 61 1.63 -5.76 -0.45
C ILE A 61 1.50 -5.95 1.05
N THR A 62 0.96 -4.99 1.76
CA THR A 62 0.77 -5.02 3.21
C THR A 62 -0.42 -4.19 3.62
N PHE A 63 -0.75 -4.18 4.90
CA PHE A 63 -1.82 -3.34 5.46
C PHE A 63 -1.52 -3.00 6.92
N ILE A 64 -2.15 -1.93 7.40
CA ILE A 64 -2.18 -1.53 8.80
C ILE A 64 -3.57 -1.86 9.33
N ASP A 65 -3.66 -2.74 10.33
CA ASP A 65 -4.92 -3.15 10.93
C ASP A 65 -5.22 -2.28 12.17
N PHE A 66 -6.43 -1.68 12.19
CA PHE A 66 -6.90 -0.84 13.30
C PHE A 66 -8.05 -1.47 14.09
N GLN A 67 -8.35 -2.76 13.86
CA GLN A 67 -9.53 -3.37 14.46
C GLN A 67 -9.38 -3.68 15.96
N LYS A 68 -8.16 -3.82 16.46
CA LYS A 68 -7.90 -4.20 17.85
C LYS A 68 -6.79 -3.34 18.46
N GLY A 69 -6.87 -3.13 19.76
CA GLY A 69 -5.78 -2.54 20.54
C GLY A 69 -5.76 -1.01 20.58
N PHE A 70 -6.83 -0.33 20.16
CA PHE A 70 -6.92 1.13 20.17
C PHE A 70 -8.15 1.59 20.96
N ALA A 71 -7.96 2.47 21.93
CA ALA A 71 -9.04 3.02 22.73
C ALA A 71 -9.84 4.07 21.96
N ASN A 72 -9.22 4.78 21.01
CA ASN A 72 -9.86 5.87 20.27
C ASN A 72 -9.22 6.11 18.90
N ASN A 73 -9.83 7.02 18.13
CA ASN A 73 -9.35 7.36 16.80
C ASN A 73 -8.03 8.17 16.80
N SER A 74 -7.68 8.83 17.89
CA SER A 74 -6.41 9.54 18.00
C SER A 74 -5.23 8.58 18.03
N GLU A 75 -5.34 7.52 18.82
CA GLU A 75 -4.32 6.45 18.87
C GLU A 75 -4.14 5.76 17.52
N LYS A 76 -5.24 5.49 16.80
CA LYS A 76 -5.17 4.93 15.44
C LYS A 76 -4.41 5.84 14.48
N ARG A 77 -4.65 7.15 14.58
CA ARG A 77 -3.98 8.16 13.75
C ARG A 77 -2.49 8.23 14.03
N GLU A 78 -2.11 8.22 15.31
CA GLU A 78 -0.71 8.22 15.69
C GLU A 78 0.00 6.94 15.24
N TYR A 79 -0.63 5.79 15.43
CA TYR A 79 -0.12 4.52 14.94
C TYR A 79 0.08 4.51 13.42
N LEU A 80 -0.87 5.09 12.65
CA LEU A 80 -0.71 5.24 11.21
C LEU A 80 0.52 6.10 10.88
N ARG A 81 0.68 7.24 11.55
CA ARG A 81 1.83 8.14 11.36
C ARG A 81 3.15 7.42 11.60
N GLU A 82 3.29 6.72 12.72
CA GLU A 82 4.48 5.93 13.02
C GLU A 82 4.79 4.88 11.96
N LYS A 83 3.77 4.16 11.48
CA LYS A 83 3.96 3.11 10.47
C LYS A 83 4.36 3.69 9.11
N LEU A 84 3.77 4.82 8.71
CA LEU A 84 4.15 5.53 7.49
C LEU A 84 5.55 6.11 7.59
N ASP A 85 5.91 6.73 8.71
CA ASP A 85 7.25 7.27 8.93
C ASP A 85 8.32 6.16 8.84
N LYS A 86 8.10 5.01 9.50
CA LYS A 86 9.00 3.86 9.39
C LYS A 86 9.11 3.34 7.95
N LEU A 87 7.98 3.28 7.25
CA LEU A 87 7.96 2.84 5.85
C LEU A 87 8.75 3.81 4.97
N PHE A 88 8.44 5.11 5.03
CA PHE A 88 9.05 6.12 4.17
C PHE A 88 10.54 6.29 4.45
N ALA A 89 10.94 6.27 5.73
CA ALA A 89 12.35 6.24 6.11
C ALA A 89 13.10 5.03 5.51
N SER A 90 12.46 3.86 5.47
CA SER A 90 13.09 2.63 4.96
C SER A 90 13.32 2.62 3.44
N ILE A 91 12.71 3.55 2.70
CA ILE A 91 12.79 3.60 1.24
C ILE A 91 13.38 4.89 0.68
N LYS A 92 13.64 5.91 1.53
CA LYS A 92 14.07 7.26 1.08
C LYS A 92 15.28 7.25 0.16
N ASP A 93 16.22 6.33 0.40
CA ASP A 93 17.47 6.26 -0.36
C ASP A 93 17.45 5.19 -1.48
N LYS A 94 16.28 4.58 -1.73
CA LYS A 94 16.15 3.48 -2.70
C LYS A 94 15.78 3.94 -4.11
N SER A 95 15.33 5.17 -4.27
CA SER A 95 15.01 5.75 -5.59
C SER A 95 15.04 7.26 -5.53
N ASN A 96 15.45 7.88 -6.63
CA ASN A 96 15.38 9.33 -6.81
C ASN A 96 13.95 9.81 -7.15
N LYS A 97 13.04 8.89 -7.46
CA LYS A 97 11.65 9.18 -7.84
C LYS A 97 10.71 8.30 -7.04
N ILE A 98 10.29 8.79 -5.89
CA ILE A 98 9.29 8.13 -5.03
C ILE A 98 8.03 8.97 -5.08
N ILE A 99 6.90 8.35 -5.38
CA ILE A 99 5.58 9.00 -5.37
C ILE A 99 4.60 8.21 -4.50
N VAL A 100 3.69 8.92 -3.88
CA VAL A 100 2.58 8.33 -3.12
C VAL A 100 1.29 8.54 -3.89
N VAL A 101 0.45 7.52 -3.98
CA VAL A 101 -0.84 7.59 -4.64
C VAL A 101 -1.91 7.09 -3.68
N ILE A 102 -2.92 7.92 -3.43
CA ILE A 102 -4.07 7.61 -2.57
C ILE A 102 -5.35 7.51 -3.40
N GLU A 103 -6.39 6.88 -2.86
CA GLU A 103 -7.71 6.97 -3.47
C GLU A 103 -8.32 8.35 -3.22
N ARG A 104 -8.90 8.96 -4.29
CA ARG A 104 -9.60 10.24 -4.14
C ARG A 104 -10.89 10.07 -3.37
N ILE A 105 -11.07 10.84 -2.31
CA ILE A 105 -12.34 10.91 -1.61
C ILE A 105 -13.38 11.58 -2.52
N ARG A 106 -14.44 10.84 -2.83
CA ARG A 106 -15.60 11.40 -3.52
C ARG A 106 -16.70 11.72 -2.51
N LEU A 107 -17.06 12.97 -2.42
CA LEU A 107 -18.29 13.36 -1.78
C LEU A 107 -19.43 13.03 -2.76
N ARG A 108 -20.26 12.03 -2.43
CA ARG A 108 -21.45 11.74 -3.23
C ARG A 108 -22.45 12.84 -2.98
N SER A 109 -22.93 13.45 -4.07
CA SER A 109 -23.96 14.51 -4.02
C SER A 109 -25.35 13.97 -3.66
N GLU A 110 -25.56 12.67 -3.77
CA GLU A 110 -26.86 12.02 -3.54
C GLU A 110 -26.80 11.13 -2.31
N GLY A 111 -27.63 11.42 -1.33
CA GLY A 111 -27.79 10.64 -0.10
C GLY A 111 -27.27 11.34 1.15
N PHE A 112 -27.59 10.79 2.31
CA PHE A 112 -27.11 11.28 3.61
C PHE A 112 -25.58 11.23 3.66
N LEU A 113 -24.94 12.39 3.57
CA LEU A 113 -23.52 12.54 3.81
C LEU A 113 -23.22 12.15 5.27
N ASN A 114 -22.61 11.03 5.50
CA ASN A 114 -22.12 10.69 6.83
C ASN A 114 -20.91 11.58 7.15
N ILE A 115 -21.19 12.75 7.74
CA ILE A 115 -20.18 13.76 8.10
C ILE A 115 -19.06 13.15 8.94
N ASN A 116 -19.39 12.22 9.83
CA ASN A 116 -18.39 11.53 10.66
C ASN A 116 -17.45 10.66 9.82
N TYR A 117 -17.97 9.99 8.81
CA TYR A 117 -17.15 9.22 7.87
C TYR A 117 -16.20 10.14 7.09
N ILE A 118 -16.72 11.27 6.56
CA ILE A 118 -15.90 12.23 5.81
C ILE A 118 -14.81 12.84 6.68
N LYS A 119 -15.14 13.28 7.89
CA LYS A 119 -14.17 13.80 8.87
C LYS A 119 -13.10 12.74 9.18
N SER A 120 -13.53 11.51 9.34
CA SER A 120 -12.63 10.41 9.67
C SER A 120 -11.65 10.11 8.52
N ILE A 121 -12.16 9.92 7.30
CA ILE A 121 -11.31 9.61 6.15
C ILE A 121 -10.41 10.80 5.78
N GLY A 122 -10.91 12.03 5.90
CA GLY A 122 -10.13 13.25 5.72
C GLY A 122 -8.96 13.34 6.70
N ALA A 123 -9.17 12.96 7.97
CA ALA A 123 -8.11 12.93 8.97
C ALA A 123 -7.03 11.87 8.64
N LEU A 124 -7.40 10.70 8.07
CA LEU A 124 -6.41 9.72 7.60
C LEU A 124 -5.62 10.27 6.40
N ASN A 125 -6.31 10.90 5.45
CA ASN A 125 -5.65 11.51 4.30
C ASN A 125 -4.65 12.58 4.72
N SER A 126 -5.02 13.48 5.65
CA SER A 126 -4.09 14.50 6.15
C SER A 126 -2.82 13.87 6.73
N ILE A 127 -2.93 12.78 7.49
CA ILE A 127 -1.77 12.09 8.04
C ILE A 127 -0.89 11.51 6.93
N ILE A 128 -1.49 10.91 5.89
CA ILE A 128 -0.74 10.34 4.76
C ILE A 128 -0.03 11.46 4.00
N ILE A 129 -0.72 12.57 3.76
CA ILE A 129 -0.18 13.75 3.07
C ILE A 129 0.98 14.35 3.88
N ASP A 130 0.78 14.61 5.17
CA ASP A 130 1.81 15.17 6.05
C ASP A 130 3.04 14.27 6.12
N SER A 131 2.82 12.95 6.25
CA SER A 131 3.91 11.97 6.27
C SER A 131 4.66 11.93 4.95
N ALA A 132 3.99 12.01 3.79
CA ALA A 132 4.64 12.04 2.48
C ALA A 132 5.47 13.33 2.30
N TYR A 133 4.92 14.49 2.66
CA TYR A 133 5.64 15.77 2.58
C TYR A 133 6.88 15.83 3.47
N LYS A 134 6.84 15.24 4.66
CA LYS A 134 8.01 15.14 5.55
C LYS A 134 9.22 14.50 4.84
N TYR A 135 8.98 13.62 3.86
CA TYR A 135 10.02 12.94 3.07
C TYR A 135 10.18 13.53 1.65
N ASN A 136 9.53 14.65 1.35
CA ASN A 136 9.49 15.27 0.02
C ASN A 136 8.97 14.33 -1.08
N TYR A 137 8.00 13.45 -0.74
CA TYR A 137 7.37 12.58 -1.74
C TYR A 137 6.15 13.26 -2.33
N PRO A 138 6.12 13.52 -3.64
CA PRO A 138 4.92 13.98 -4.32
C PRO A 138 3.76 13.02 -4.08
N ILE A 139 2.58 13.58 -3.76
CA ILE A 139 1.38 12.80 -3.51
C ILE A 139 0.31 13.10 -4.56
N TYR A 140 -0.33 12.05 -5.04
CA TYR A 140 -1.37 12.12 -6.06
C TYR A 140 -2.61 11.39 -5.61
N SER A 141 -3.78 11.86 -6.04
CA SER A 141 -5.04 11.14 -5.85
C SER A 141 -5.52 10.49 -7.14
N ALA A 142 -5.96 9.23 -7.03
CA ALA A 142 -6.51 8.44 -8.11
C ALA A 142 -8.03 8.31 -7.99
N ASP A 143 -8.74 8.55 -9.08
CA ASP A 143 -10.17 8.30 -9.14
C ASP A 143 -10.48 6.80 -9.19
N THR A 144 -11.39 6.32 -8.33
CA THR A 144 -11.77 4.91 -8.22
C THR A 144 -12.20 4.29 -9.54
N ARG A 145 -13.01 5.02 -10.35
CA ARG A 145 -13.47 4.49 -11.64
C ARG A 145 -12.33 4.43 -12.64
N ALA A 146 -11.43 5.41 -12.62
CA ALA A 146 -10.31 5.49 -13.54
C ALA A 146 -9.34 4.32 -13.32
N TRP A 147 -8.87 4.09 -12.09
CA TRP A 147 -7.95 2.99 -11.85
C TRP A 147 -8.60 1.62 -12.01
N LYS A 148 -9.88 1.44 -11.58
CA LYS A 148 -10.60 0.18 -11.82
C LYS A 148 -10.74 -0.14 -13.30
N SER A 149 -11.12 0.83 -14.10
CA SER A 149 -11.25 0.64 -15.55
C SER A 149 -9.89 0.32 -16.20
N LYS A 150 -8.83 1.03 -15.82
CA LYS A 150 -7.52 0.92 -16.49
C LYS A 150 -6.73 -0.32 -16.06
N ILE A 151 -6.76 -0.67 -14.78
CA ILE A 151 -5.97 -1.78 -14.22
C ILE A 151 -6.77 -3.08 -14.21
N VAL A 152 -8.00 -3.04 -13.72
CA VAL A 152 -8.85 -4.23 -13.56
C VAL A 152 -9.66 -4.55 -14.83
N GLY A 153 -9.83 -3.57 -15.71
CA GLY A 153 -10.62 -3.67 -16.94
C GLY A 153 -12.12 -3.53 -16.71
N THR A 154 -12.59 -3.49 -15.47
CA THR A 154 -14.01 -3.33 -15.14
C THR A 154 -14.23 -2.74 -13.77
N SER A 155 -15.28 -1.93 -13.63
CA SER A 155 -15.80 -1.49 -12.33
C SER A 155 -17.16 -2.14 -12.00
N LYS A 156 -17.68 -3.01 -12.87
CA LYS A 156 -18.99 -3.67 -12.67
C LYS A 156 -18.89 -4.75 -11.59
N PRO A 157 -19.89 -4.85 -10.69
CA PRO A 157 -19.95 -5.92 -9.70
C PRO A 157 -19.96 -7.31 -10.36
N GLN A 158 -19.27 -8.27 -9.73
CA GLN A 158 -19.23 -9.66 -10.20
C GLN A 158 -19.53 -10.61 -9.02
N ASN A 159 -20.40 -11.57 -9.22
CA ASN A 159 -20.64 -12.62 -8.23
C ASN A 159 -19.43 -13.55 -8.09
N ASN A 160 -19.28 -14.14 -6.92
CA ASN A 160 -18.17 -15.04 -6.62
C ASN A 160 -18.56 -16.08 -5.55
N LYS A 161 -17.83 -17.20 -5.54
CA LYS A 161 -18.02 -18.28 -4.55
C LYS A 161 -17.36 -18.02 -3.19
N TYR A 162 -16.56 -16.97 -3.05
CA TYR A 162 -15.77 -16.67 -1.85
C TYR A 162 -16.46 -15.69 -0.91
N PHE A 163 -17.76 -15.40 -1.14
CA PHE A 163 -18.55 -14.48 -0.32
C PHE A 163 -18.00 -13.06 -0.21
N VAL A 164 -17.15 -12.65 -1.13
CA VAL A 164 -16.65 -11.28 -1.24
C VAL A 164 -17.77 -10.38 -1.79
N ASP A 165 -17.80 -9.11 -1.35
CA ASP A 165 -18.68 -8.11 -1.94
C ASP A 165 -18.49 -8.09 -3.48
N PRO A 166 -19.57 -8.25 -4.27
CA PRO A 166 -19.48 -8.22 -5.73
C PRO A 166 -18.77 -7.01 -6.32
N LYS A 167 -18.79 -5.85 -5.64
CA LYS A 167 -18.08 -4.63 -6.06
C LYS A 167 -16.56 -4.70 -5.83
N LYS A 168 -16.12 -5.54 -4.90
CA LYS A 168 -14.70 -5.73 -4.54
C LYS A 168 -14.07 -6.91 -5.28
N TRP A 169 -14.88 -7.87 -5.67
CA TRP A 169 -14.40 -9.09 -6.31
C TRP A 169 -13.56 -8.88 -7.58
N PRO A 170 -13.89 -7.96 -8.51
CA PRO A 170 -13.06 -7.74 -9.69
C PRO A 170 -11.61 -7.41 -9.37
N THR A 171 -11.37 -6.54 -8.37
CA THR A 171 -10.02 -6.17 -7.92
C THR A 171 -9.28 -7.37 -7.35
N ILE A 172 -9.91 -8.10 -6.44
CA ILE A 172 -9.34 -9.31 -5.82
C ILE A 172 -9.00 -10.36 -6.87
N LYS A 173 -9.92 -10.61 -7.81
CA LYS A 173 -9.72 -11.54 -8.94
C LYS A 173 -8.50 -11.16 -9.77
N TYR A 174 -8.35 -9.87 -10.07
CA TYR A 174 -7.21 -9.35 -10.82
C TYR A 174 -5.89 -9.61 -10.06
N ILE A 175 -5.80 -9.25 -8.78
CA ILE A 175 -4.60 -9.48 -7.96
C ILE A 175 -4.24 -10.98 -7.86
N CYS A 176 -5.26 -11.84 -7.74
CA CYS A 176 -5.04 -13.29 -7.78
C CYS A 176 -4.49 -13.75 -9.14
N SER A 177 -4.98 -13.18 -10.25
CA SER A 177 -4.55 -13.58 -11.61
C SER A 177 -3.10 -13.19 -11.92
N ILE A 178 -2.58 -12.14 -11.29
CA ILE A 178 -1.18 -11.72 -11.43
C ILE A 178 -0.24 -12.35 -10.39
N GLY A 179 -0.70 -13.39 -9.67
CA GLY A 179 0.14 -14.21 -8.78
C GLY A 179 0.22 -13.77 -7.33
N HIS A 180 -0.47 -12.69 -6.93
CA HIS A 180 -0.38 -12.12 -5.58
C HIS A 180 -1.53 -12.53 -4.63
N LYS A 181 -2.15 -13.70 -4.86
CA LYS A 181 -3.25 -14.21 -4.02
C LYS A 181 -2.85 -14.28 -2.53
N LYS A 182 -1.67 -14.81 -2.22
CA LYS A 182 -1.23 -15.00 -0.83
C LYS A 182 -1.04 -13.67 -0.09
N ASP A 183 -0.62 -12.63 -0.80
CA ASP A 183 -0.31 -11.32 -0.22
C ASP A 183 -1.55 -10.54 0.23
N ILE A 184 -2.72 -10.92 -0.27
CA ILE A 184 -4.02 -10.31 0.10
C ILE A 184 -4.90 -11.23 0.94
N LEU A 185 -4.35 -12.28 1.55
CA LEU A 185 -5.09 -13.16 2.45
C LEU A 185 -4.96 -12.70 3.90
N LEU A 186 -6.08 -12.72 4.60
CA LEU A 186 -6.18 -12.55 6.05
C LEU A 186 -6.45 -13.90 6.67
N LYS A 187 -5.49 -14.44 7.40
CA LYS A 187 -5.72 -15.63 8.22
C LYS A 187 -6.63 -15.27 9.40
N LEU A 188 -7.68 -16.04 9.59
CA LEU A 188 -8.59 -15.87 10.71
C LEU A 188 -8.13 -16.71 11.89
N PRO A 189 -8.24 -16.21 13.13
CA PRO A 189 -8.07 -17.03 14.32
C PRO A 189 -9.04 -18.22 14.32
N GLU A 190 -8.65 -19.35 14.88
CA GLU A 190 -9.44 -20.59 14.91
C GLU A 190 -10.85 -20.39 15.49
N ASN A 191 -10.96 -19.59 16.54
CA ASN A 191 -12.21 -19.32 17.25
C ASN A 191 -13.04 -18.18 16.66
N THR A 192 -12.76 -17.77 15.40
CA THR A 192 -13.48 -16.66 14.80
C THR A 192 -14.92 -17.02 14.44
N LYS A 193 -15.88 -16.24 14.93
CA LYS A 193 -17.32 -16.36 14.63
C LYS A 193 -17.72 -15.73 13.28
N VAL A 194 -16.80 -15.62 12.32
CA VAL A 194 -17.13 -15.09 10.99
C VAL A 194 -17.89 -16.14 10.20
N LYS A 195 -19.05 -15.78 9.67
CA LYS A 195 -19.93 -16.69 8.91
C LYS A 195 -19.47 -16.97 7.47
N LYS A 196 -18.57 -16.14 6.94
CA LYS A 196 -18.16 -16.17 5.53
C LYS A 196 -16.65 -16.17 5.44
N TYR A 197 -16.07 -17.31 5.13
CA TYR A 197 -14.64 -17.52 4.93
C TYR A 197 -14.44 -18.64 3.90
N PHE A 198 -13.22 -18.82 3.43
CA PHE A 198 -12.82 -20.01 2.67
C PHE A 198 -11.64 -20.67 3.35
N GLU A 199 -11.43 -21.95 3.09
CA GLU A 199 -10.38 -22.74 3.70
C GLU A 199 -9.25 -23.04 2.71
N ILE A 200 -8.03 -23.02 3.22
CA ILE A 200 -6.83 -23.49 2.54
C ILE A 200 -6.06 -24.29 3.60
N ASP A 201 -5.79 -25.56 3.31
CA ASP A 201 -5.02 -26.45 4.18
C ASP A 201 -5.55 -26.50 5.64
N GLY A 202 -6.88 -26.51 5.79
CA GLY A 202 -7.57 -26.52 7.09
C GLY A 202 -7.61 -25.18 7.83
N GLU A 203 -7.01 -24.14 7.28
CA GLU A 203 -7.01 -22.80 7.86
C GLU A 203 -8.05 -21.89 7.20
N LYS A 204 -8.65 -20.99 8.01
CA LYS A 204 -9.69 -20.06 7.56
C LYS A 204 -9.10 -18.74 7.09
N TYR A 205 -9.56 -18.27 5.93
CA TYR A 205 -9.09 -17.03 5.32
C TYR A 205 -10.23 -16.14 4.82
N LEU A 206 -9.95 -14.84 4.82
CA LEU A 206 -10.69 -13.82 4.08
C LEU A 206 -9.75 -13.12 3.09
N PHE A 207 -10.32 -12.54 2.04
CA PHE A 207 -9.57 -11.58 1.22
C PHE A 207 -9.53 -10.21 1.88
N ASN A 208 -8.38 -9.58 1.86
CA ASN A 208 -8.18 -8.20 2.25
C ASN A 208 -8.38 -7.30 1.01
N ASP A 209 -9.55 -6.70 0.91
CA ASP A 209 -9.89 -5.81 -0.19
C ASP A 209 -9.12 -4.50 -0.17
N ASP A 210 -8.82 -3.94 1.03
CA ASP A 210 -8.01 -2.72 1.15
C ASP A 210 -6.58 -2.95 0.62
N ALA A 211 -5.98 -4.13 0.89
CA ALA A 211 -4.69 -4.51 0.33
C ALA A 211 -4.75 -4.71 -1.19
N ALA A 212 -5.83 -5.30 -1.71
CA ALA A 212 -6.01 -5.48 -3.14
C ALA A 212 -6.23 -4.13 -3.87
N ASP A 213 -7.06 -3.24 -3.31
CA ASP A 213 -7.31 -1.92 -3.88
C ASP A 213 -6.02 -1.07 -3.85
N SER A 214 -5.22 -1.09 -2.75
CA SER A 214 -3.93 -0.38 -2.70
C SER A 214 -2.95 -0.85 -3.78
N CYS A 215 -2.96 -2.15 -4.10
CA CYS A 215 -2.13 -2.69 -5.17
C CYS A 215 -2.52 -2.14 -6.53
N CYS A 216 -3.81 -2.09 -6.85
CA CYS A 216 -4.28 -1.50 -8.11
C CYS A 216 -4.04 0.00 -8.18
N ILE A 217 -4.14 0.73 -7.05
CA ILE A 217 -3.78 2.15 -6.96
C ILE A 217 -2.29 2.36 -7.26
N ALA A 218 -1.40 1.52 -6.70
CA ALA A 218 0.03 1.59 -6.96
C ALA A 218 0.36 1.29 -8.43
N LEU A 219 -0.23 0.25 -9.01
CA LEU A 219 -0.06 -0.09 -10.41
C LEU A 219 -0.56 1.03 -11.33
N TYR A 220 -1.69 1.66 -11.00
CA TYR A 220 -2.22 2.80 -11.74
C TYR A 220 -1.28 4.01 -11.68
N GLY A 221 -0.74 4.33 -10.50
CA GLY A 221 0.27 5.39 -10.33
C GLY A 221 1.60 5.09 -11.02
N ASN A 222 1.86 3.83 -11.31
CA ASN A 222 3.07 3.43 -12.01
C ASN A 222 2.98 3.58 -13.53
N LEU A 223 1.77 3.70 -14.09
CA LEU A 223 1.58 3.99 -15.52
C LEU A 223 2.19 5.35 -15.91
N PRO A 224 2.53 5.56 -17.20
CA PRO A 224 2.89 6.87 -17.70
C PRO A 224 1.79 7.92 -17.42
N LEU A 225 2.19 9.16 -17.10
CA LEU A 225 1.25 10.22 -16.69
C LEU A 225 0.17 10.50 -17.75
N ASN A 226 0.51 10.39 -19.03
CA ASN A 226 -0.44 10.56 -20.14
C ASN A 226 -1.51 9.44 -20.21
N GLN A 227 -1.35 8.36 -19.44
CA GLN A 227 -2.30 7.26 -19.34
C GLN A 227 -3.11 7.28 -18.06
N THR A 228 -2.92 8.29 -17.20
CA THR A 228 -3.59 8.41 -15.91
C THR A 228 -4.35 9.74 -15.81
N THR A 229 -5.30 9.80 -14.87
CA THR A 229 -6.00 11.03 -14.49
C THR A 229 -5.66 11.41 -13.05
N LEU A 230 -4.39 11.19 -12.66
CA LEU A 230 -3.90 11.55 -11.33
C LEU A 230 -3.99 13.05 -11.13
N LYS A 231 -4.37 13.47 -9.92
CA LYS A 231 -4.32 14.87 -9.47
C LYS A 231 -3.32 14.98 -8.34
N GLU A 232 -2.43 15.94 -8.46
CA GLU A 232 -1.50 16.26 -7.38
C GLU A 232 -2.27 16.86 -6.20
N GLU A 233 -2.01 16.36 -5.01
CA GLU A 233 -2.49 16.92 -3.76
C GLU A 233 -1.45 17.96 -3.28
N LYS A 234 -1.93 19.18 -3.00
CA LYS A 234 -1.09 20.30 -2.56
C LYS A 234 -1.46 20.71 -1.15
#